data_5cc8d4b2c54e8d303c67a1d6e1c042e9
#
_entry.id   5cc8d4b2c54e8d303c67a1d6e1c042e9
#
_cell.length_a   1.000
_cell.length_b   1.000
_cell.length_c   1.000
_cell.angle_alpha   90.00
_cell.angle_beta   90.00
_cell.angle_gamma   90.00
#
_symmetry.space_group_name_H-M   'P 1'
#
loop_
_entity.id
_entity.type
_entity.pdbx_description
1 polymer ?
#
loop_
_entity_poly.entity_id
_entity_poly.type
_entity_poly.pdbx_seq_one_letter_code
_entity_poly.pdbx_strand_id
1 'polypeptide(L)'
;MERTKVIDALRSTDFGSQINVKGWVRTHRSSKAVDFIALNDGSTIKNIQIVVDPTKFDAEMLKQITTGACISAVGTLVESQGAGQTSEIQCESLEVYGLCGSDYPMQKKGQSFEYMRQYAHLRLRTNTFGAVMRIRHNMAMAIHTYFHEHGYFYFNTPLITASDCEGAGQMFQVTTKNLYNLKKTEDGKIDYSDDFFGKQTSLTVSGQLEGELGATALGAIYTFGPTFRAENSNTPRHLAEFWMVEPEVAFLDLAGLMDLEEDFIKYCIRWALDHCKDDLEFLNKMIDKGLIARLEGVLNSEFVRLPYTEGIRILQEAIQNGKKFEFPCEWGDDLASEHERFLVEEHFKKPVIMINYPKAIKAFYMKIDAEESGFGGKSGQTVQGTDVLFPQIGEIIGGSVREESYDKLMNEIEERNIPMKDMTWYLDTRKYGSCPHAGFGLGFERLILFVTGMQNIRDVIPFPRTPKSAEF
;
A
#
# COMPACT_ATOMS: atom_id res chain seq x y z
N MET A 1 -11.60 32.78 18.56
CA MET A 1 -10.26 32.21 18.87
C MET A 1 -9.89 31.21 17.78
N GLU A 2 -8.64 31.20 17.33
CA GLU A 2 -8.12 30.22 16.36
C GLU A 2 -8.15 28.81 16.95
N ARG A 3 -8.33 27.80 16.08
CA ARG A 3 -8.36 26.40 16.49
C ARG A 3 -6.98 25.87 16.82
N THR A 4 -6.81 25.24 17.98
CA THR A 4 -5.65 24.44 18.35
C THR A 4 -5.91 22.97 18.03
N LYS A 5 -4.98 22.28 17.32
CA LYS A 5 -5.11 20.84 17.10
C LYS A 5 -4.90 20.07 18.40
N VAL A 6 -5.56 18.92 18.54
CA VAL A 6 -5.42 18.06 19.74
C VAL A 6 -3.97 17.64 19.97
N ILE A 7 -3.23 17.30 18.90
CA ILE A 7 -1.81 16.93 19.03
C ILE A 7 -0.95 18.09 19.56
N ASP A 8 -1.25 19.32 19.15
CA ASP A 8 -0.50 20.52 19.60
C ASP A 8 -0.84 20.85 21.05
N ALA A 9 -2.11 20.74 21.44
CA ALA A 9 -2.55 20.92 22.82
C ALA A 9 -1.91 19.89 23.77
N LEU A 10 -1.79 18.63 23.36
CA LEU A 10 -1.16 17.56 24.13
C LEU A 10 0.37 17.70 24.27
N ARG A 11 1.01 18.40 23.34
CA ARG A 11 2.45 18.69 23.35
C ARG A 11 2.80 20.00 24.02
N SER A 12 1.83 20.87 24.18
CA SER A 12 2.04 22.21 24.77
C SER A 12 2.36 22.10 26.27
N THR A 13 3.27 22.93 26.71
CA THR A 13 3.62 23.17 28.13
C THR A 13 3.17 24.57 28.58
N ASP A 14 2.46 25.31 27.71
CA ASP A 14 1.94 26.65 28.01
C ASP A 14 0.65 26.56 28.85
N PHE A 15 0.80 26.02 30.04
CA PHE A 15 -0.32 25.90 31.00
C PHE A 15 -0.78 27.26 31.48
N GLY A 16 -2.10 27.45 31.58
CA GLY A 16 -2.74 28.72 31.86
C GLY A 16 -3.20 29.46 30.60
N SER A 17 -2.77 29.03 29.41
CA SER A 17 -3.23 29.63 28.15
C SER A 17 -4.66 29.22 27.83
N GLN A 18 -5.43 30.13 27.22
CA GLN A 18 -6.73 29.81 26.64
C GLN A 18 -6.56 29.22 25.25
N ILE A 19 -7.20 28.05 25.00
CA ILE A 19 -7.19 27.36 23.72
C ILE A 19 -8.59 26.98 23.29
N ASN A 20 -8.78 26.80 21.98
CA ASN A 20 -10.00 26.30 21.36
C ASN A 20 -9.72 25.01 20.62
N VAL A 21 -10.27 23.90 21.11
CA VAL A 21 -10.20 22.61 20.43
C VAL A 21 -11.55 22.25 19.80
N LYS A 22 -11.51 21.62 18.62
CA LYS A 22 -12.69 21.17 17.89
C LYS A 22 -12.49 19.74 17.43
N GLY A 23 -13.52 18.91 17.54
CA GLY A 23 -13.40 17.52 17.13
C GLY A 23 -14.63 16.69 17.49
N TRP A 24 -14.43 15.40 17.48
CA TRP A 24 -15.47 14.41 17.73
C TRP A 24 -15.30 13.75 19.10
N VAL A 25 -16.42 13.67 19.84
CA VAL A 25 -16.47 13.05 21.16
C VAL A 25 -16.21 11.55 21.05
N ARG A 26 -15.21 11.06 21.77
CA ARG A 26 -14.92 9.63 21.90
C ARG A 26 -15.64 9.01 23.08
N THR A 27 -15.66 9.73 24.20
CA THR A 27 -16.40 9.34 25.39
C THR A 27 -16.87 10.56 26.14
N HIS A 28 -18.04 10.47 26.74
CA HIS A 28 -18.55 11.41 27.73
C HIS A 28 -18.90 10.64 29.01
N ARG A 29 -18.36 11.05 30.12
CA ARG A 29 -18.63 10.49 31.46
C ARG A 29 -19.10 11.61 32.35
N SER A 30 -20.35 11.53 32.80
CA SER A 30 -20.98 12.53 33.63
C SER A 30 -21.06 12.09 35.08
N SER A 31 -20.84 13.03 35.99
CA SER A 31 -21.10 12.90 37.43
C SER A 31 -21.80 14.13 37.95
N LYS A 32 -22.19 14.12 39.25
CA LYS A 32 -22.83 15.28 39.88
C LYS A 32 -21.92 16.50 40.00
N ALA A 33 -20.59 16.27 40.04
CA ALA A 33 -19.61 17.34 40.32
C ALA A 33 -18.86 17.77 39.06
N VAL A 34 -18.64 16.87 38.12
CA VAL A 34 -17.76 17.11 36.95
C VAL A 34 -18.09 16.15 35.82
N ASP A 35 -18.06 16.64 34.59
CA ASP A 35 -18.15 15.84 33.39
C ASP A 35 -16.78 15.79 32.69
N PHE A 36 -16.44 14.61 32.16
CA PHE A 36 -15.22 14.37 31.39
C PHE A 36 -15.58 14.01 29.96
N ILE A 37 -15.16 14.84 28.99
CA ILE A 37 -15.35 14.59 27.58
C ILE A 37 -13.98 14.32 26.96
N ALA A 38 -13.78 13.13 26.40
CA ALA A 38 -12.60 12.82 25.60
C ALA A 38 -12.86 13.23 24.15
N LEU A 39 -12.08 14.18 23.63
CA LEU A 39 -12.19 14.73 22.30
C LEU A 39 -11.02 14.32 21.42
N ASN A 40 -11.32 13.99 20.17
CA ASN A 40 -10.32 13.67 19.15
C ASN A 40 -10.64 14.42 17.86
N ASP A 41 -9.62 14.98 17.20
CA ASP A 41 -9.76 15.71 15.95
C ASP A 41 -9.07 15.03 14.76
N GLY A 42 -8.58 13.79 14.94
CA GLY A 42 -7.87 13.02 13.94
C GLY A 42 -6.36 13.29 13.84
N SER A 43 -5.86 14.37 14.44
CA SER A 43 -4.43 14.73 14.38
C SER A 43 -3.49 13.77 15.12
N THR A 44 -4.03 13.00 16.06
CA THR A 44 -3.32 11.99 16.83
C THR A 44 -4.27 10.86 17.24
N ILE A 45 -3.72 9.71 17.64
CA ILE A 45 -4.52 8.64 18.23
C ILE A 45 -4.99 8.96 19.65
N LYS A 46 -4.27 9.83 20.35
CA LYS A 46 -4.60 10.26 21.71
C LYS A 46 -5.79 11.22 21.71
N ASN A 47 -6.53 11.25 22.80
CA ASN A 47 -7.62 12.21 23.01
C ASN A 47 -7.17 13.28 24.00
N ILE A 48 -7.70 14.51 23.86
CA ILE A 48 -7.60 15.50 24.92
C ILE A 48 -8.83 15.40 25.82
N GLN A 49 -8.64 15.49 27.13
CA GLN A 49 -9.73 15.51 28.09
C GLN A 49 -10.22 16.94 28.29
N ILE A 50 -11.52 17.13 28.15
CA ILE A 50 -12.22 18.37 28.50
C ILE A 50 -12.93 18.13 29.82
N VAL A 51 -12.61 18.94 30.80
CA VAL A 51 -13.20 18.90 32.16
C VAL A 51 -14.26 20.00 32.23
N VAL A 52 -15.50 19.58 32.46
CA VAL A 52 -16.67 20.48 32.41
C VAL A 52 -17.31 20.51 33.79
N ASP A 53 -17.52 21.71 34.31
CA ASP A 53 -18.35 21.94 35.49
C ASP A 53 -19.85 21.98 35.05
N PRO A 54 -20.65 20.91 35.31
CA PRO A 54 -21.98 20.83 34.77
C PRO A 54 -22.94 21.91 35.29
N THR A 55 -22.57 22.62 36.38
CA THR A 55 -23.39 23.71 36.92
C THR A 55 -23.34 24.97 36.09
N LYS A 56 -22.36 25.10 35.20
CA LYS A 56 -22.15 26.27 34.33
C LYS A 56 -22.76 26.11 32.91
N PHE A 57 -23.34 24.95 32.60
CA PHE A 57 -23.84 24.62 31.29
C PHE A 57 -25.28 24.12 31.33
N ASP A 58 -26.00 24.24 30.21
CA ASP A 58 -27.31 23.68 30.08
C ASP A 58 -27.25 22.14 30.18
N ALA A 59 -27.98 21.58 31.13
CA ALA A 59 -28.05 20.14 31.38
C ALA A 59 -28.58 19.34 30.18
N GLU A 60 -29.53 19.88 29.41
CA GLU A 60 -30.08 19.21 28.22
C GLU A 60 -29.05 19.19 27.09
N MET A 61 -28.29 20.28 26.91
CA MET A 61 -27.18 20.31 25.96
C MET A 61 -26.10 19.26 26.31
N LEU A 62 -25.70 19.19 27.59
CA LEU A 62 -24.69 18.19 28.01
C LEU A 62 -25.13 16.74 27.76
N LYS A 63 -26.41 16.41 27.98
CA LYS A 63 -26.97 15.07 27.70
C LYS A 63 -26.92 14.71 26.21
N GLN A 64 -26.98 15.70 25.32
CA GLN A 64 -26.93 15.49 23.88
C GLN A 64 -25.48 15.29 23.34
N ILE A 65 -24.48 15.60 24.14
CA ILE A 65 -23.06 15.36 23.79
C ILE A 65 -22.72 13.86 23.97
N THR A 66 -23.07 13.08 22.99
CA THR A 66 -22.83 11.63 22.95
C THR A 66 -21.58 11.25 22.15
N THR A 67 -21.20 9.97 22.19
CA THR A 67 -20.11 9.46 21.35
C THR A 67 -20.38 9.74 19.88
N GLY A 68 -19.45 10.38 19.18
CA GLY A 68 -19.58 10.77 17.77
C GLY A 68 -20.09 12.20 17.55
N ALA A 69 -20.64 12.87 18.56
CA ALA A 69 -21.00 14.28 18.45
C ALA A 69 -19.78 15.14 18.13
N CYS A 70 -19.99 16.19 17.33
CA CYS A 70 -18.95 17.16 16.97
C CYS A 70 -19.13 18.42 17.82
N ILE A 71 -18.09 18.82 18.53
CA ILE A 71 -18.10 19.98 19.43
C ILE A 71 -16.88 20.87 19.27
N SER A 72 -17.04 22.10 19.71
CA SER A 72 -15.96 23.04 20.01
C SER A 72 -15.93 23.29 21.51
N ALA A 73 -14.74 23.26 22.11
CA ALA A 73 -14.53 23.60 23.51
C ALA A 73 -13.44 24.66 23.63
N VAL A 74 -13.77 25.74 24.33
CA VAL A 74 -12.82 26.78 24.72
C VAL A 74 -12.60 26.67 26.21
N GLY A 75 -11.35 26.80 26.65
CA GLY A 75 -10.99 26.75 28.03
C GLY A 75 -9.50 26.90 28.29
N THR A 76 -9.13 26.84 29.55
CA THR A 76 -7.75 26.94 29.97
C THR A 76 -7.06 25.60 29.89
N LEU A 77 -5.89 25.53 29.22
CA LEU A 77 -5.02 24.37 29.21
C LEU A 77 -4.33 24.24 30.55
N VAL A 78 -4.43 23.07 31.17
CA VAL A 78 -3.82 22.78 32.47
C VAL A 78 -3.07 21.45 32.44
N GLU A 79 -2.11 21.28 33.35
CA GLU A 79 -1.48 19.97 33.59
C GLU A 79 -2.55 18.99 34.13
N SER A 80 -2.60 17.79 33.55
CA SER A 80 -3.61 16.83 33.97
C SER A 80 -3.24 16.15 35.29
N GLN A 81 -4.24 16.02 36.15
CA GLN A 81 -4.13 15.21 37.40
C GLN A 81 -4.39 13.73 37.12
N GLY A 82 -4.82 13.36 35.93
CA GLY A 82 -5.17 11.99 35.56
C GLY A 82 -3.96 11.19 35.09
N ALA A 83 -3.89 9.92 35.45
CA ALA A 83 -2.87 9.02 34.95
C ALA A 83 -2.99 8.79 33.44
N GLY A 84 -1.87 8.87 32.71
CA GLY A 84 -1.80 8.55 31.28
C GLY A 84 -2.10 9.70 30.33
N GLN A 85 -2.25 10.92 30.81
CA GLN A 85 -2.37 12.13 29.98
C GLN A 85 -1.54 13.26 30.58
N THR A 86 -0.98 14.12 29.71
CA THR A 86 -0.10 15.22 30.13
C THR A 86 -0.86 16.49 30.43
N SER A 87 -1.93 16.74 29.69
CA SER A 87 -2.72 17.99 29.74
C SER A 87 -4.20 17.72 29.59
N GLU A 88 -5.00 18.65 30.10
CA GLU A 88 -6.45 18.69 29.97
C GLU A 88 -6.94 20.13 29.84
N ILE A 89 -8.21 20.30 29.46
CA ILE A 89 -8.82 21.63 29.26
C ILE A 89 -9.87 21.83 30.35
N GLN A 90 -9.70 22.85 31.17
CA GLN A 90 -10.77 23.35 32.05
C GLN A 90 -11.75 24.19 31.22
N CYS A 91 -12.91 23.61 30.97
CA CYS A 91 -13.87 24.15 29.98
C CYS A 91 -14.58 25.42 30.48
N GLU A 92 -14.57 26.44 29.63
CA GLU A 92 -15.25 27.71 29.87
C GLU A 92 -16.47 27.88 28.96
N SER A 93 -16.40 27.39 27.72
CA SER A 93 -17.54 27.37 26.80
C SER A 93 -17.56 26.14 25.89
N LEU A 94 -18.72 25.66 25.55
CA LEU A 94 -19.03 24.57 24.65
C LEU A 94 -19.97 25.02 23.56
N GLU A 95 -19.67 24.59 22.33
CA GLU A 95 -20.57 24.72 21.18
C GLU A 95 -20.75 23.38 20.51
N VAL A 96 -21.98 22.97 20.26
CA VAL A 96 -22.27 21.71 19.56
C VAL A 96 -22.49 21.99 18.09
N TYR A 97 -21.61 21.47 17.22
CA TYR A 97 -21.73 21.59 15.77
C TYR A 97 -22.66 20.54 15.17
N GLY A 98 -22.63 19.33 15.73
CA GLY A 98 -23.46 18.24 15.26
C GLY A 98 -23.72 17.19 16.31
N LEU A 99 -24.96 16.81 16.45
CA LEU A 99 -25.37 15.73 17.33
C LEU A 99 -25.12 14.36 16.72
N CYS A 100 -25.09 13.33 17.57
CA CYS A 100 -24.91 11.95 17.14
C CYS A 100 -25.96 11.07 17.82
N GLY A 101 -26.81 10.41 17.03
CA GLY A 101 -27.87 9.55 17.53
C GLY A 101 -27.37 8.22 18.09
N SER A 102 -28.27 7.50 18.77
CA SER A 102 -27.97 6.17 19.33
C SER A 102 -27.77 5.08 18.29
N ASP A 103 -28.20 5.34 17.07
CA ASP A 103 -28.03 4.48 15.88
C ASP A 103 -26.65 4.57 15.22
N TYR A 104 -25.76 5.42 15.76
CA TYR A 104 -24.38 5.56 15.25
C TYR A 104 -23.65 4.21 15.24
N PRO A 105 -23.20 3.71 14.05
CA PRO A 105 -22.71 2.35 13.93
C PRO A 105 -21.33 2.13 14.59
N MET A 106 -20.53 3.20 14.77
CA MET A 106 -19.18 3.10 15.38
C MET A 106 -19.23 3.24 16.91
N GLN A 107 -19.96 2.33 17.57
CA GLN A 107 -20.10 2.33 19.03
C GLN A 107 -18.85 1.82 19.74
N LYS A 108 -18.73 2.07 21.07
CA LYS A 108 -17.61 1.68 21.93
C LYS A 108 -17.34 0.17 22.00
N LYS A 109 -18.33 -0.68 21.75
CA LYS A 109 -18.16 -2.13 21.76
C LYS A 109 -17.31 -2.54 20.55
N GLY A 110 -16.33 -3.41 20.75
CA GLY A 110 -15.50 -3.94 19.69
C GLY A 110 -16.37 -4.54 18.58
N GLN A 111 -16.15 -4.05 17.36
CA GLN A 111 -16.84 -4.50 16.16
C GLN A 111 -15.85 -5.22 15.26
N SER A 112 -16.32 -6.22 14.50
CA SER A 112 -15.47 -6.92 13.55
C SER A 112 -15.06 -5.99 12.41
N PHE A 113 -13.89 -6.25 11.81
CA PHE A 113 -13.47 -5.51 10.62
C PHE A 113 -14.44 -5.67 9.45
N GLU A 114 -15.08 -6.82 9.31
CA GLU A 114 -16.12 -7.07 8.30
C GLU A 114 -17.33 -6.16 8.46
N TYR A 115 -17.80 -5.98 9.70
CA TYR A 115 -18.85 -5.02 9.99
C TYR A 115 -18.41 -3.59 9.64
N MET A 116 -17.19 -3.20 10.03
CA MET A 116 -16.69 -1.85 9.76
C MET A 116 -16.45 -1.58 8.27
N ARG A 117 -16.24 -2.61 7.43
CA ARG A 117 -16.15 -2.44 5.98
C ARG A 117 -17.48 -2.02 5.36
N GLN A 118 -18.62 -2.43 5.94
CA GLN A 118 -19.95 -1.98 5.49
C GLN A 118 -20.18 -0.48 5.75
N TYR A 119 -19.39 0.11 6.65
CA TYR A 119 -19.44 1.53 7.01
C TYR A 119 -18.08 2.21 6.73
N ALA A 120 -17.49 1.95 5.56
CA ALA A 120 -16.17 2.47 5.23
C ALA A 120 -16.08 3.99 5.36
N HIS A 121 -17.15 4.71 5.04
CA HIS A 121 -17.29 6.16 5.20
C HIS A 121 -17.25 6.67 6.65
N LEU A 122 -17.50 5.81 7.65
CA LEU A 122 -17.46 6.15 9.08
C LEU A 122 -16.31 5.49 9.83
N ARG A 123 -15.79 4.35 9.34
CA ARG A 123 -14.75 3.59 10.06
C ARG A 123 -13.47 4.38 10.35
N LEU A 124 -13.17 5.40 9.55
CA LEU A 124 -12.03 6.30 9.75
C LEU A 124 -12.09 7.06 11.09
N ARG A 125 -13.27 7.16 11.70
CA ARG A 125 -13.44 7.76 13.03
C ARG A 125 -13.03 6.82 14.17
N THR A 126 -12.69 5.55 13.90
CA THR A 126 -12.17 4.61 14.91
C THR A 126 -10.68 4.79 15.11
N ASN A 127 -10.17 4.34 16.27
CA ASN A 127 -8.74 4.44 16.56
C ASN A 127 -7.91 3.63 15.57
N THR A 128 -8.32 2.39 15.27
CA THR A 128 -7.59 1.50 14.36
C THR A 128 -7.47 2.09 12.96
N PHE A 129 -8.58 2.49 12.35
CA PHE A 129 -8.53 3.05 10.99
C PHE A 129 -7.93 4.45 10.94
N GLY A 130 -8.08 5.24 12.00
CA GLY A 130 -7.37 6.51 12.14
C GLY A 130 -5.85 6.31 12.17
N ALA A 131 -5.35 5.34 12.94
CA ALA A 131 -3.94 4.99 13.01
C ALA A 131 -3.41 4.50 11.64
N VAL A 132 -4.11 3.57 11.00
CA VAL A 132 -3.76 3.06 9.68
C VAL A 132 -3.64 4.20 8.64
N MET A 133 -4.59 5.15 8.64
CA MET A 133 -4.57 6.26 7.66
C MET A 133 -3.47 7.28 7.95
N ARG A 134 -3.12 7.55 9.22
CA ARG A 134 -1.96 8.40 9.54
C ARG A 134 -0.65 7.73 9.13
N ILE A 135 -0.52 6.41 9.34
CA ILE A 135 0.64 5.64 8.85
C ILE A 135 0.67 5.66 7.32
N ARG A 136 -0.46 5.41 6.64
CA ARG A 136 -0.55 5.48 5.18
C ARG A 136 -0.09 6.84 4.63
N HIS A 137 -0.54 7.95 5.25
CA HIS A 137 -0.07 9.28 4.90
C HIS A 137 1.46 9.41 5.06
N ASN A 138 2.00 8.99 6.19
CA ASN A 138 3.44 9.07 6.46
C ASN A 138 4.26 8.21 5.49
N MET A 139 3.77 7.02 5.11
CA MET A 139 4.44 6.18 4.12
C MET A 139 4.45 6.82 2.74
N ALA A 140 3.35 7.48 2.32
CA ALA A 140 3.34 8.22 1.06
C ALA A 140 4.36 9.36 1.07
N MET A 141 4.48 10.09 2.18
CA MET A 141 5.49 11.14 2.33
C MET A 141 6.91 10.59 2.34
N ALA A 142 7.15 9.45 3.02
CA ALA A 142 8.44 8.77 3.02
C ALA A 142 8.89 8.39 1.60
N ILE A 143 7.97 7.83 0.79
CA ILE A 143 8.24 7.45 -0.60
C ILE A 143 8.64 8.68 -1.42
N HIS A 144 7.85 9.75 -1.39
CA HIS A 144 8.17 10.98 -2.12
C HIS A 144 9.49 11.61 -1.65
N THR A 145 9.76 11.61 -0.35
CA THR A 145 11.00 12.17 0.21
C THR A 145 12.21 11.34 -0.21
N TYR A 146 12.14 10.01 -0.10
CA TYR A 146 13.22 9.13 -0.53
C TYR A 146 13.65 9.40 -1.98
N PHE A 147 12.72 9.31 -2.89
CA PHE A 147 13.04 9.48 -4.31
C PHE A 147 13.48 10.91 -4.65
N HIS A 148 12.86 11.92 -4.02
CA HIS A 148 13.27 13.31 -4.21
C HIS A 148 14.72 13.55 -3.75
N GLU A 149 15.08 13.08 -2.56
CA GLU A 149 16.43 13.25 -2.00
C GLU A 149 17.50 12.48 -2.77
N HIS A 150 17.12 11.39 -3.46
CA HIS A 150 18.01 10.61 -4.33
C HIS A 150 18.02 11.12 -5.79
N GLY A 151 17.36 12.23 -6.09
CA GLY A 151 17.41 12.87 -7.41
C GLY A 151 16.51 12.25 -8.47
N TYR A 152 15.51 11.47 -8.08
CA TYR A 152 14.53 10.91 -8.99
C TYR A 152 13.45 11.95 -9.36
N PHE A 153 12.97 11.90 -10.58
CA PHE A 153 11.82 12.69 -11.02
C PHE A 153 10.53 11.94 -10.76
N TYR A 154 9.55 12.59 -10.10
CA TYR A 154 8.18 12.09 -10.04
C TYR A 154 7.54 12.18 -11.42
N PHE A 155 7.22 11.05 -12.02
CA PHE A 155 6.77 10.93 -13.40
C PHE A 155 5.33 10.38 -13.46
N ASN A 156 4.41 11.14 -14.07
CA ASN A 156 3.02 10.75 -14.19
C ASN A 156 2.78 10.01 -15.50
N THR A 157 2.48 8.73 -15.43
CA THR A 157 2.08 7.91 -16.56
C THR A 157 0.56 7.90 -16.73
N PRO A 158 0.06 7.65 -17.97
CA PRO A 158 -1.37 7.63 -18.23
C PRO A 158 -2.09 6.52 -17.47
N LEU A 159 -3.26 6.83 -16.92
CA LEU A 159 -4.15 5.81 -16.32
C LEU A 159 -5.01 5.11 -17.37
N ILE A 160 -5.26 5.76 -18.51
CA ILE A 160 -5.98 5.19 -19.64
C ILE A 160 -4.96 4.83 -20.71
N THR A 161 -4.86 3.55 -21.05
CA THR A 161 -3.88 3.03 -22.00
C THR A 161 -4.52 2.12 -23.03
N ALA A 162 -3.88 2.00 -24.20
CA ALA A 162 -4.20 0.99 -25.19
C ALA A 162 -3.24 -0.21 -25.15
N SER A 163 -2.24 -0.19 -24.25
CA SER A 163 -1.20 -1.21 -24.12
C SER A 163 -1.41 -2.03 -22.86
N ASP A 164 -1.18 -3.34 -22.94
CA ASP A 164 -1.15 -4.24 -21.78
C ASP A 164 0.30 -4.50 -21.38
N CYS A 165 0.72 -3.93 -20.26
CA CYS A 165 2.10 -4.05 -19.75
C CYS A 165 2.44 -5.50 -19.33
N GLU A 166 1.50 -6.22 -18.77
CA GLU A 166 1.74 -7.58 -18.24
C GLU A 166 1.38 -8.67 -19.25
N GLY A 167 0.65 -8.34 -20.33
CA GLY A 167 0.32 -9.28 -21.42
C GLY A 167 -0.67 -10.39 -21.05
N ALA A 168 -1.23 -10.39 -19.86
CA ALA A 168 -2.11 -11.44 -19.35
C ALA A 168 -3.25 -10.91 -18.47
N GLY A 169 -3.33 -9.60 -18.25
CA GLY A 169 -4.24 -9.00 -17.28
C GLY A 169 -5.65 -8.85 -17.81
N GLN A 170 -6.65 -9.23 -17.01
CA GLN A 170 -8.00 -8.75 -17.25
C GLN A 170 -8.04 -7.26 -16.90
N MET A 171 -8.11 -6.40 -17.92
CA MET A 171 -8.16 -4.96 -17.76
C MET A 171 -9.60 -4.44 -17.73
N PHE A 172 -9.87 -3.43 -16.91
CA PHE A 172 -11.13 -2.69 -16.99
C PHE A 172 -11.14 -1.85 -18.25
N GLN A 173 -12.14 -2.04 -19.11
CA GLN A 173 -12.30 -1.26 -20.33
C GLN A 173 -12.81 0.15 -20.04
N VAL A 174 -12.26 1.13 -20.76
CA VAL A 174 -12.71 2.52 -20.75
C VAL A 174 -13.36 2.82 -22.10
N THR A 175 -14.64 3.17 -22.11
CA THR A 175 -15.38 3.45 -23.32
C THR A 175 -16.49 4.48 -23.08
N THR A 176 -16.77 5.30 -24.08
CA THR A 176 -17.93 6.20 -24.12
C THR A 176 -19.10 5.62 -24.93
N LYS A 177 -18.94 4.41 -25.46
CA LYS A 177 -19.97 3.75 -26.27
C LYS A 177 -21.17 3.33 -25.43
N ASN A 178 -22.33 3.38 -26.06
CA ASN A 178 -23.54 2.80 -25.49
C ASN A 178 -23.45 1.26 -25.55
N LEU A 179 -23.33 0.62 -24.39
CA LEU A 179 -23.18 -0.84 -24.29
C LEU A 179 -24.38 -1.64 -24.79
N TYR A 180 -25.58 -1.01 -24.92
CA TYR A 180 -26.77 -1.65 -25.47
C TYR A 180 -26.79 -1.69 -27.02
N ASN A 181 -25.90 -0.92 -27.69
CA ASN A 181 -25.91 -0.81 -29.16
C ASN A 181 -24.46 -0.74 -29.67
N LEU A 182 -23.71 -1.82 -29.51
CA LEU A 182 -22.33 -1.90 -29.95
C LEU A 182 -22.28 -2.29 -31.42
N LYS A 183 -21.66 -1.43 -32.25
CA LYS A 183 -21.31 -1.79 -33.62
C LYS A 183 -20.22 -2.85 -33.64
N LYS A 184 -20.28 -3.73 -34.63
CA LYS A 184 -19.27 -4.77 -34.84
C LYS A 184 -18.58 -4.61 -36.20
N THR A 185 -17.33 -4.98 -36.22
CA THR A 185 -16.54 -5.15 -37.43
C THR A 185 -16.97 -6.39 -38.21
N GLU A 186 -16.50 -6.56 -39.44
CA GLU A 186 -16.83 -7.72 -40.27
C GLU A 186 -16.42 -9.07 -39.66
N ASP A 187 -15.36 -9.08 -38.85
CA ASP A 187 -14.90 -10.26 -38.10
C ASP A 187 -15.62 -10.46 -36.74
N GLY A 188 -16.69 -9.69 -36.47
CA GLY A 188 -17.57 -9.83 -35.33
C GLY A 188 -17.06 -9.22 -34.03
N LYS A 189 -15.90 -8.57 -34.04
CA LYS A 189 -15.37 -7.82 -32.87
C LYS A 189 -16.08 -6.49 -32.70
N ILE A 190 -15.95 -5.89 -31.52
CA ILE A 190 -16.48 -4.54 -31.28
C ILE A 190 -15.69 -3.54 -32.12
N ASP A 191 -16.41 -2.68 -32.85
CA ASP A 191 -15.82 -1.57 -33.58
C ASP A 191 -15.63 -0.36 -32.68
N TYR A 192 -14.38 -0.03 -32.37
CA TYR A 192 -13.99 1.12 -31.53
C TYR A 192 -13.63 2.36 -32.36
N SER A 193 -13.75 2.34 -33.70
CA SER A 193 -13.32 3.45 -34.57
C SER A 193 -14.05 4.77 -34.29
N ASP A 194 -15.28 4.72 -33.81
CA ASP A 194 -16.11 5.84 -33.39
C ASP A 194 -16.15 6.06 -31.85
N ASP A 195 -15.34 5.36 -31.08
CA ASP A 195 -15.18 5.63 -29.63
C ASP A 195 -14.26 6.83 -29.41
N PHE A 196 -14.24 7.35 -28.17
CA PHE A 196 -13.51 8.58 -27.83
C PHE A 196 -12.03 8.57 -28.28
N PHE A 197 -11.34 7.47 -28.10
CA PHE A 197 -9.92 7.33 -28.50
C PHE A 197 -9.72 6.68 -29.88
N GLY A 198 -10.81 6.34 -30.62
CA GLY A 198 -10.74 5.65 -31.90
C GLY A 198 -10.17 4.22 -31.86
N LYS A 199 -9.98 3.67 -30.70
CA LYS A 199 -9.47 2.31 -30.41
C LYS A 199 -9.89 1.84 -29.03
N GLN A 200 -9.76 0.53 -28.80
CA GLN A 200 -9.99 -0.02 -27.44
C GLN A 200 -8.98 0.56 -26.47
N THR A 201 -9.47 1.02 -25.33
CA THR A 201 -8.67 1.50 -24.21
C THR A 201 -9.12 0.87 -22.89
N SER A 202 -8.22 0.85 -21.94
CA SER A 202 -8.42 0.24 -20.62
C SER A 202 -7.78 1.08 -19.52
N LEU A 203 -8.13 0.80 -18.27
CA LEU A 203 -7.38 1.29 -17.13
C LEU A 203 -6.07 0.51 -17.01
N THR A 204 -4.98 1.21 -16.71
CA THR A 204 -3.63 0.63 -16.66
C THR A 204 -3.45 -0.36 -15.50
N VAL A 205 -2.64 -1.39 -15.72
CA VAL A 205 -2.19 -2.33 -14.69
C VAL A 205 -0.84 -1.94 -14.08
N SER A 206 -0.08 -1.04 -14.75
CA SER A 206 1.25 -0.56 -14.34
C SER A 206 1.64 0.66 -15.18
N GLY A 207 2.41 1.57 -14.60
CA GLY A 207 3.04 2.69 -15.31
C GLY A 207 4.44 2.39 -15.83
N GLN A 208 4.90 1.13 -15.77
CA GLN A 208 6.29 0.74 -16.05
C GLN A 208 6.72 1.08 -17.48
N LEU A 209 5.95 0.70 -18.50
CA LEU A 209 6.42 0.84 -19.90
C LEU A 209 6.66 2.31 -20.26
N GLU A 210 5.75 3.20 -19.87
CA GLU A 210 5.93 4.64 -20.06
C GLU A 210 6.99 5.21 -19.11
N GLY A 211 7.16 4.60 -17.90
CA GLY A 211 8.21 4.94 -16.95
C GLY A 211 9.61 4.70 -17.49
N GLU A 212 9.82 3.60 -18.20
CA GLU A 212 11.10 3.29 -18.86
C GLU A 212 11.50 4.36 -19.90
N LEU A 213 10.50 4.97 -20.59
CA LEU A 213 10.77 6.08 -21.51
C LEU A 213 11.28 7.31 -20.73
N GLY A 214 10.72 7.57 -19.57
CA GLY A 214 11.16 8.62 -18.67
C GLY A 214 12.59 8.38 -18.18
N ALA A 215 12.89 7.17 -17.73
CA ALA A 215 14.22 6.79 -17.22
C ALA A 215 15.32 6.91 -18.28
N THR A 216 15.05 6.46 -19.51
CA THR A 216 16.01 6.55 -20.63
C THR A 216 16.24 7.96 -21.14
N ALA A 217 15.50 8.95 -20.63
CA ALA A 217 15.65 10.37 -20.95
C ALA A 217 16.15 11.21 -19.77
N LEU A 218 15.67 10.91 -18.54
CA LEU A 218 15.90 11.69 -17.33
C LEU A 218 16.88 11.01 -16.35
N GLY A 219 17.28 9.76 -16.63
CA GLY A 219 18.21 8.98 -15.81
C GLY A 219 17.52 8.16 -14.72
N ALA A 220 16.71 8.78 -13.88
CA ALA A 220 15.96 8.10 -12.82
C ALA A 220 14.61 8.77 -12.60
N ILE A 221 13.55 7.98 -12.64
CA ILE A 221 12.18 8.41 -12.39
C ILE A 221 11.48 7.48 -11.40
N TYR A 222 10.36 7.89 -10.87
CA TYR A 222 9.41 6.98 -10.23
C TYR A 222 7.97 7.40 -10.53
N THR A 223 7.09 6.40 -10.67
CA THR A 223 5.65 6.62 -10.63
C THR A 223 5.15 6.35 -9.22
N PHE A 224 4.10 7.02 -8.81
CA PHE A 224 3.34 6.69 -7.61
C PHE A 224 1.88 7.03 -7.88
N GLY A 225 1.12 6.05 -8.28
CA GLY A 225 -0.24 6.26 -8.77
C GLY A 225 -1.13 5.02 -8.69
N PRO A 226 -2.44 5.19 -8.96
CA PRO A 226 -3.39 4.09 -8.96
C PRO A 226 -3.16 3.16 -10.16
N THR A 227 -3.33 1.87 -9.91
CA THR A 227 -3.34 0.80 -10.91
C THR A 227 -4.56 -0.08 -10.71
N PHE A 228 -4.97 -0.81 -11.76
CA PHE A 228 -6.26 -1.48 -11.81
C PHE A 228 -6.09 -2.89 -12.37
N ARG A 229 -6.67 -3.89 -11.68
CA ARG A 229 -6.69 -5.28 -12.14
C ARG A 229 -8.10 -5.84 -12.01
N ALA A 230 -8.67 -6.32 -13.11
CA ALA A 230 -10.03 -6.86 -13.17
C ALA A 230 -10.08 -8.37 -12.81
N GLU A 231 -9.11 -8.86 -12.07
CA GLU A 231 -9.04 -10.24 -11.63
C GLU A 231 -10.19 -10.58 -10.67
N ASN A 232 -10.86 -11.71 -10.91
CA ASN A 232 -11.90 -12.20 -10.03
C ASN A 232 -11.29 -12.91 -8.79
N SER A 233 -10.41 -12.22 -8.09
CA SER A 233 -9.73 -12.73 -6.88
C SER A 233 -10.31 -12.09 -5.62
N ASN A 234 -10.75 -12.91 -4.68
CA ASN A 234 -11.37 -12.45 -3.43
C ASN A 234 -10.53 -12.83 -2.20
N THR A 235 -9.21 -12.70 -2.30
CA THR A 235 -8.28 -12.99 -1.20
C THR A 235 -8.07 -11.77 -0.29
N PRO A 236 -7.49 -11.92 0.90
CA PRO A 236 -7.10 -10.82 1.76
C PRO A 236 -5.99 -9.91 1.19
N ARG A 237 -5.38 -10.27 0.05
CA ARG A 237 -4.21 -9.61 -0.55
C ARG A 237 -4.47 -8.98 -1.90
N HIS A 238 -5.72 -9.03 -2.43
CA HIS A 238 -6.08 -8.51 -3.74
C HIS A 238 -7.12 -7.39 -3.65
N LEU A 239 -6.90 -6.35 -4.44
CA LEU A 239 -7.82 -5.25 -4.71
C LEU A 239 -7.92 -5.06 -6.22
N ALA A 240 -9.06 -4.57 -6.70
CA ALA A 240 -9.24 -4.21 -8.11
C ALA A 240 -8.64 -2.82 -8.44
N GLU A 241 -8.48 -1.97 -7.45
CA GLU A 241 -7.82 -0.66 -7.51
C GLU A 241 -6.87 -0.54 -6.32
N PHE A 242 -5.61 -0.25 -6.58
CA PHE A 242 -4.55 -0.10 -5.58
C PHE A 242 -3.48 0.86 -6.11
N TRP A 243 -2.49 1.20 -5.28
CA TRP A 243 -1.42 2.13 -5.66
C TRP A 243 -0.10 1.40 -5.84
N MET A 244 0.61 1.73 -6.92
CA MET A 244 1.96 1.23 -7.17
C MET A 244 2.99 2.33 -7.06
N VAL A 245 4.16 1.98 -6.54
CA VAL A 245 5.38 2.79 -6.60
C VAL A 245 6.33 2.07 -7.54
N GLU A 246 6.69 2.71 -8.65
CA GLU A 246 7.43 2.06 -9.72
C GLU A 246 8.60 2.95 -10.17
N PRO A 247 9.78 2.84 -9.52
CA PRO A 247 10.99 3.50 -9.99
C PRO A 247 11.57 2.76 -11.21
N GLU A 248 12.10 3.55 -12.15
CA GLU A 248 12.87 3.07 -13.30
C GLU A 248 14.17 3.86 -13.39
N VAL A 249 15.30 3.17 -13.54
CA VAL A 249 16.63 3.75 -13.41
C VAL A 249 17.53 3.30 -14.56
N ALA A 250 18.07 4.26 -15.31
CA ALA A 250 19.06 4.01 -16.34
C ALA A 250 20.41 3.64 -15.73
N PHE A 251 21.18 2.79 -16.44
CA PHE A 251 22.51 2.32 -16.07
C PHE A 251 22.57 1.49 -14.78
N LEU A 252 21.46 0.88 -14.39
CA LEU A 252 21.37 0.01 -13.21
C LEU A 252 21.39 -1.46 -13.64
N ASP A 253 22.21 -2.26 -12.99
CA ASP A 253 22.28 -3.71 -13.15
C ASP A 253 21.50 -4.45 -12.03
N LEU A 254 21.50 -5.79 -12.07
CA LEU A 254 20.79 -6.62 -11.10
C LEU A 254 21.28 -6.40 -9.66
N ALA A 255 22.59 -6.22 -9.46
CA ALA A 255 23.15 -5.99 -8.13
C ALA A 255 22.70 -4.64 -7.56
N GLY A 256 22.79 -3.59 -8.38
CA GLY A 256 22.30 -2.27 -8.01
C GLY A 256 20.80 -2.22 -7.80
N LEU A 257 20.01 -3.00 -8.55
CA LEU A 257 18.57 -3.11 -8.34
C LEU A 257 18.25 -3.71 -6.95
N MET A 258 18.89 -4.80 -6.58
CA MET A 258 18.71 -5.42 -5.26
C MET A 258 19.12 -4.48 -4.11
N ASP A 259 20.20 -3.71 -4.29
CA ASP A 259 20.63 -2.70 -3.30
C ASP A 259 19.58 -1.60 -3.15
N LEU A 260 19.03 -1.11 -4.26
CA LEU A 260 17.97 -0.09 -4.26
C LEU A 260 16.68 -0.58 -3.58
N GLU A 261 16.24 -1.81 -3.88
CA GLU A 261 15.05 -2.43 -3.29
C GLU A 261 15.19 -2.55 -1.76
N GLU A 262 16.34 -3.03 -1.29
CA GLU A 262 16.62 -3.18 0.14
C GLU A 262 16.70 -1.83 0.85
N ASP A 263 17.44 -0.85 0.30
CA ASP A 263 17.60 0.47 0.89
C ASP A 263 16.28 1.23 0.96
N PHE A 264 15.51 1.24 -0.13
CA PHE A 264 14.22 1.92 -0.20
C PHE A 264 13.23 1.41 0.84
N ILE A 265 13.07 0.09 0.95
CA ILE A 265 12.09 -0.47 1.88
C ILE A 265 12.52 -0.30 3.34
N LYS A 266 13.82 -0.39 3.62
CA LYS A 266 14.39 -0.07 4.94
C LYS A 266 14.18 1.39 5.32
N TYR A 267 14.33 2.32 4.37
CA TYR A 267 14.03 3.73 4.58
C TYR A 267 12.56 3.93 4.98
N CYS A 268 11.62 3.32 4.28
CA CYS A 268 10.20 3.39 4.61
C CYS A 268 9.89 2.85 6.01
N ILE A 269 10.48 1.71 6.39
CA ILE A 269 10.29 1.12 7.72
C ILE A 269 10.86 2.04 8.81
N ARG A 270 12.05 2.58 8.61
CA ARG A 270 12.67 3.53 9.56
C ARG A 270 11.79 4.78 9.71
N TRP A 271 11.31 5.34 8.60
CA TRP A 271 10.38 6.47 8.64
C TRP A 271 9.14 6.18 9.48
N ALA A 272 8.55 4.99 9.34
CA ALA A 272 7.39 4.60 10.13
C ALA A 272 7.70 4.56 11.64
N LEU A 273 8.83 3.95 12.02
CA LEU A 273 9.26 3.86 13.41
C LEU A 273 9.53 5.23 14.02
N ASP A 274 10.10 6.15 13.25
CA ASP A 274 10.46 7.50 13.72
C ASP A 274 9.25 8.44 13.79
N HIS A 275 8.31 8.37 12.84
CA HIS A 275 7.24 9.36 12.68
C HIS A 275 5.86 8.88 13.13
N CYS A 276 5.66 7.56 13.32
CA CYS A 276 4.34 6.99 13.62
C CYS A 276 4.30 6.24 14.97
N LYS A 277 5.17 6.59 15.92
CA LYS A 277 5.36 5.85 17.15
C LYS A 277 4.07 5.54 17.92
N ASP A 278 3.26 6.56 18.23
CA ASP A 278 2.01 6.38 19.01
C ASP A 278 1.02 5.45 18.29
N ASP A 279 0.91 5.56 16.97
CA ASP A 279 0.05 4.72 16.14
C ASP A 279 0.56 3.28 16.06
N LEU A 280 1.89 3.09 15.91
CA LEU A 280 2.52 1.78 15.90
C LEU A 280 2.42 1.07 17.25
N GLU A 281 2.64 1.77 18.37
CA GLU A 281 2.44 1.23 19.73
C GLU A 281 1.00 0.75 19.93
N PHE A 282 0.02 1.53 19.48
CA PHE A 282 -1.39 1.12 19.51
C PHE A 282 -1.64 -0.14 18.69
N LEU A 283 -1.19 -0.18 17.43
CA LEU A 283 -1.38 -1.34 16.56
C LEU A 283 -0.63 -2.57 17.07
N ASN A 284 0.59 -2.39 17.60
CA ASN A 284 1.36 -3.46 18.24
C ASN A 284 0.63 -4.07 19.44
N LYS A 285 -0.08 -3.24 20.22
CA LYS A 285 -0.86 -3.70 21.36
C LYS A 285 -2.18 -4.38 20.96
N MET A 286 -2.88 -3.83 19.97
CA MET A 286 -4.27 -4.15 19.69
C MET A 286 -4.47 -5.10 18.51
N ILE A 287 -3.54 -5.10 17.54
CA ILE A 287 -3.68 -5.82 16.28
C ILE A 287 -2.65 -6.95 16.19
N ASP A 288 -1.36 -6.62 16.30
CA ASP A 288 -0.27 -7.59 16.16
C ASP A 288 0.85 -7.30 17.17
N LYS A 289 0.88 -8.11 18.22
CA LYS A 289 1.84 -7.95 19.34
C LYS A 289 3.32 -8.10 18.94
N GLY A 290 3.60 -8.63 17.76
CA GLY A 290 4.94 -8.78 17.20
C GLY A 290 5.33 -7.69 16.20
N LEU A 291 4.47 -6.71 15.96
CA LEU A 291 4.63 -5.73 14.88
C LEU A 291 5.96 -4.97 14.97
N ILE A 292 6.21 -4.27 16.06
CA ILE A 292 7.42 -3.43 16.21
C ILE A 292 8.68 -4.29 16.13
N ALA A 293 8.71 -5.43 16.83
CA ALA A 293 9.87 -6.35 16.79
C ALA A 293 10.14 -6.88 15.39
N ARG A 294 9.10 -7.12 14.58
CA ARG A 294 9.24 -7.55 13.19
C ARG A 294 9.78 -6.41 12.31
N LEU A 295 9.30 -5.17 12.45
CA LEU A 295 9.81 -4.01 11.74
C LEU A 295 11.29 -3.77 12.04
N GLU A 296 11.67 -3.79 13.31
CA GLU A 296 13.06 -3.66 13.75
C GLU A 296 13.93 -4.83 13.25
N GLY A 297 13.39 -6.05 13.24
CA GLY A 297 14.07 -7.24 12.73
C GLY A 297 14.41 -7.12 11.25
N VAL A 298 13.47 -6.64 10.42
CA VAL A 298 13.71 -6.38 9.00
C VAL A 298 14.72 -5.25 8.80
N LEU A 299 14.57 -4.14 9.53
CA LEU A 299 15.47 -2.99 9.43
C LEU A 299 16.93 -3.35 9.74
N ASN A 300 17.16 -4.23 10.71
CA ASN A 300 18.49 -4.61 11.19
C ASN A 300 19.07 -5.85 10.50
N SER A 301 18.35 -6.48 9.56
CA SER A 301 18.84 -7.64 8.81
C SER A 301 19.37 -7.24 7.44
N GLU A 302 20.39 -7.96 6.95
CA GLU A 302 20.72 -8.03 5.53
C GLU A 302 19.71 -8.94 4.82
N PHE A 303 19.21 -8.54 3.64
CA PHE A 303 18.32 -9.39 2.86
C PHE A 303 19.12 -10.50 2.15
N VAL A 304 18.56 -11.69 2.19
CA VAL A 304 19.16 -12.85 1.51
C VAL A 304 18.94 -12.72 0.02
N ARG A 305 20.01 -12.78 -0.79
CA ARG A 305 19.94 -12.82 -2.26
C ARG A 305 19.95 -14.27 -2.69
N LEU A 306 18.81 -14.77 -3.16
CA LEU A 306 18.55 -16.18 -3.38
C LEU A 306 18.23 -16.45 -4.86
N PRO A 307 19.10 -17.14 -5.62
CA PRO A 307 18.71 -17.65 -6.94
C PRO A 307 17.51 -18.59 -6.84
N TYR A 308 16.56 -18.49 -7.77
CA TYR A 308 15.35 -19.32 -7.81
C TYR A 308 15.69 -20.82 -7.77
N THR A 309 16.68 -21.24 -8.55
CA THR A 309 17.12 -22.66 -8.57
C THR A 309 17.57 -23.15 -7.20
N GLU A 310 18.27 -22.32 -6.43
CA GLU A 310 18.67 -22.64 -5.06
C GLU A 310 17.45 -22.64 -4.11
N GLY A 311 16.50 -21.73 -4.31
CA GLY A 311 15.24 -21.72 -3.58
C GLY A 311 14.45 -23.04 -3.78
N ILE A 312 14.34 -23.52 -5.02
CA ILE A 312 13.71 -24.81 -5.33
C ILE A 312 14.47 -25.96 -4.64
N ARG A 313 15.82 -25.96 -4.65
CA ARG A 313 16.61 -26.97 -3.96
C ARG A 313 16.28 -27.02 -2.47
N ILE A 314 16.22 -25.88 -1.80
CA ILE A 314 15.88 -25.78 -0.37
C ILE A 314 14.46 -26.31 -0.10
N LEU A 315 13.49 -25.96 -0.94
CA LEU A 315 12.11 -26.43 -0.81
C LEU A 315 12.00 -27.95 -1.01
N GLN A 316 12.69 -28.50 -2.01
CA GLN A 316 12.73 -29.94 -2.27
C GLN A 316 13.42 -30.72 -1.12
N GLU A 317 14.51 -30.19 -0.55
CA GLU A 317 15.13 -30.76 0.65
C GLU A 317 14.18 -30.74 1.85
N ALA A 318 13.41 -29.65 2.04
CA ALA A 318 12.42 -29.60 3.10
C ALA A 318 11.33 -30.66 2.91
N ILE A 319 10.86 -30.90 1.67
CA ILE A 319 9.91 -31.97 1.35
C ILE A 319 10.47 -33.33 1.71
N GLN A 320 11.72 -33.62 1.32
CA GLN A 320 12.42 -34.87 1.64
C GLN A 320 12.55 -35.08 3.17
N ASN A 321 12.69 -33.99 3.93
CA ASN A 321 12.75 -33.99 5.38
C ASN A 321 11.34 -34.00 6.05
N GLY A 322 10.26 -34.21 5.28
CA GLY A 322 8.91 -34.40 5.79
C GLY A 322 8.02 -33.16 5.84
N LYS A 323 8.51 -31.99 5.34
CA LYS A 323 7.64 -30.82 5.16
C LYS A 323 6.60 -31.12 4.09
N LYS A 324 5.36 -30.74 4.33
CA LYS A 324 4.26 -30.90 3.36
C LYS A 324 3.83 -29.52 2.88
N PHE A 325 3.76 -29.35 1.57
CA PHE A 325 3.14 -28.22 0.89
C PHE A 325 1.86 -28.66 0.20
N GLU A 326 0.92 -27.74 0.03
CA GLU A 326 -0.35 -27.99 -0.68
C GLU A 326 -0.13 -28.00 -2.20
N PHE A 327 0.75 -27.11 -2.68
CA PHE A 327 1.04 -26.94 -4.10
C PHE A 327 2.37 -27.63 -4.49
N PRO A 328 2.49 -28.09 -5.75
CA PRO A 328 3.74 -28.64 -6.25
C PRO A 328 4.84 -27.57 -6.26
N CYS A 329 6.08 -28.00 -6.17
CA CYS A 329 7.24 -27.14 -6.16
C CYS A 329 8.40 -27.83 -6.90
N GLU A 330 8.40 -27.75 -8.21
CA GLU A 330 9.46 -28.23 -9.07
C GLU A 330 10.10 -27.07 -9.82
N TRP A 331 11.29 -27.26 -10.38
CA TRP A 331 11.92 -26.22 -11.17
C TRP A 331 11.06 -25.87 -12.40
N GLY A 332 10.78 -24.57 -12.58
CA GLY A 332 9.86 -24.07 -13.62
C GLY A 332 8.46 -23.73 -13.10
N ASP A 333 8.10 -24.15 -11.90
CA ASP A 333 6.81 -23.78 -11.30
C ASP A 333 6.86 -22.35 -10.72
N ASP A 334 5.74 -21.64 -10.79
CA ASP A 334 5.56 -20.41 -10.03
C ASP A 334 5.38 -20.73 -8.54
N LEU A 335 6.05 -19.96 -7.68
CA LEU A 335 6.02 -20.23 -6.24
C LEU A 335 4.69 -19.80 -5.62
N ALA A 336 4.04 -20.75 -4.93
CA ALA A 336 2.88 -20.42 -4.11
C ALA A 336 3.31 -19.67 -2.83
N SER A 337 2.40 -18.88 -2.24
CA SER A 337 2.65 -18.12 -1.01
C SER A 337 3.16 -18.98 0.16
N GLU A 338 2.85 -20.28 0.22
CA GLU A 338 3.37 -21.17 1.26
C GLU A 338 4.87 -21.46 1.09
N HIS A 339 5.36 -21.53 -0.16
CA HIS A 339 6.77 -21.71 -0.48
C HIS A 339 7.58 -20.47 -0.10
N GLU A 340 7.10 -19.28 -0.48
CA GLU A 340 7.70 -18.00 -0.12
C GLU A 340 7.79 -17.83 1.39
N ARG A 341 6.69 -18.11 2.11
CA ARG A 341 6.65 -18.02 3.56
C ARG A 341 7.60 -19.00 4.23
N PHE A 342 7.70 -20.22 3.75
CA PHE A 342 8.66 -21.19 4.27
C PHE A 342 10.10 -20.65 4.17
N LEU A 343 10.49 -20.13 3.00
CA LEU A 343 11.82 -19.55 2.81
C LEU A 343 12.10 -18.41 3.77
N VAL A 344 11.16 -17.48 3.90
CA VAL A 344 11.33 -16.26 4.69
C VAL A 344 11.17 -16.50 6.19
N GLU A 345 10.16 -17.28 6.62
CA GLU A 345 9.76 -17.38 8.03
C GLU A 345 10.39 -18.58 8.76
N GLU A 346 10.60 -19.69 8.04
CA GLU A 346 11.11 -20.93 8.65
C GLU A 346 12.59 -21.15 8.36
N HIS A 347 13.01 -21.01 7.09
CA HIS A 347 14.38 -21.34 6.67
C HIS A 347 15.37 -20.20 6.99
N PHE A 348 15.23 -19.04 6.35
CA PHE A 348 16.18 -17.94 6.53
C PHE A 348 15.86 -17.04 7.74
N LYS A 349 14.59 -16.91 8.11
CA LYS A 349 14.08 -16.00 9.14
C LYS A 349 14.48 -14.54 8.91
N LYS A 350 14.56 -14.16 7.64
CA LYS A 350 14.95 -12.85 7.12
C LYS A 350 14.21 -12.57 5.82
N PRO A 351 14.08 -11.32 5.39
CA PRO A 351 13.64 -11.01 4.03
C PRO A 351 14.55 -11.66 2.99
N VAL A 352 13.96 -12.07 1.88
CA VAL A 352 14.66 -12.73 0.77
C VAL A 352 14.40 -11.96 -0.52
N ILE A 353 15.43 -11.64 -1.27
CA ILE A 353 15.34 -11.20 -2.66
C ILE A 353 15.61 -12.42 -3.53
N MET A 354 14.58 -12.98 -4.11
CA MET A 354 14.70 -14.11 -5.01
C MET A 354 14.95 -13.61 -6.43
N ILE A 355 15.92 -14.21 -7.13
CA ILE A 355 16.42 -13.76 -8.43
C ILE A 355 16.53 -14.91 -9.44
N ASN A 356 16.74 -14.59 -10.70
CA ASN A 356 16.99 -15.53 -11.80
C ASN A 356 15.86 -16.56 -11.95
N TYR A 357 14.65 -16.07 -12.07
CA TYR A 357 13.46 -16.90 -12.31
C TYR A 357 13.45 -17.52 -13.71
N PRO A 358 12.82 -18.68 -13.91
CA PRO A 358 12.59 -19.23 -15.23
C PRO A 358 11.86 -18.23 -16.15
N LYS A 359 12.38 -18.03 -17.36
CA LYS A 359 11.80 -17.12 -18.39
C LYS A 359 10.31 -17.39 -18.63
N ALA A 360 9.90 -18.66 -18.61
CA ALA A 360 8.54 -19.08 -18.94
C ALA A 360 7.45 -18.52 -18.00
N ILE A 361 7.81 -18.19 -16.77
CA ILE A 361 6.87 -17.70 -15.75
C ILE A 361 6.99 -16.20 -15.46
N LYS A 362 7.83 -15.47 -16.19
CA LYS A 362 8.05 -14.02 -16.00
C LYS A 362 7.70 -13.21 -17.26
N ALA A 363 7.62 -11.91 -17.12
CA ALA A 363 7.16 -10.99 -18.18
C ALA A 363 8.18 -10.86 -19.34
N PHE A 364 7.69 -10.47 -20.50
CA PHE A 364 8.43 -10.42 -21.77
C PHE A 364 9.58 -9.41 -21.80
N TYR A 365 9.50 -8.35 -21.00
CA TYR A 365 10.45 -7.25 -20.97
C TYR A 365 11.67 -7.50 -20.09
N MET A 366 11.72 -8.61 -19.38
CA MET A 366 12.82 -8.92 -18.47
C MET A 366 14.04 -9.39 -19.24
N LYS A 367 15.22 -8.91 -18.85
CA LYS A 367 16.50 -9.31 -19.46
C LYS A 367 16.77 -10.78 -19.24
N ILE A 368 17.07 -11.50 -20.32
CA ILE A 368 17.40 -12.92 -20.29
C ILE A 368 18.84 -13.11 -19.82
N ASP A 369 19.07 -14.06 -18.91
CA ASP A 369 20.41 -14.45 -18.47
C ASP A 369 21.20 -15.12 -19.61
N ALA A 370 22.52 -15.00 -19.56
CA ALA A 370 23.39 -15.58 -20.60
C ALA A 370 23.45 -17.12 -20.52
N GLU A 371 23.27 -17.67 -19.33
CA GLU A 371 23.36 -19.11 -19.06
C GLU A 371 22.00 -19.67 -18.63
N GLU A 372 21.74 -20.91 -19.00
CA GLU A 372 20.58 -21.67 -18.51
C GLU A 372 20.83 -22.15 -17.06
N SER A 373 19.76 -22.33 -16.32
CA SER A 373 19.78 -22.91 -14.98
C SER A 373 18.78 -24.06 -14.87
N GLY A 374 18.89 -24.87 -13.84
CA GLY A 374 17.98 -26.02 -13.68
C GLY A 374 18.24 -26.82 -12.42
N PHE A 375 17.24 -27.65 -12.08
CA PHE A 375 17.29 -28.57 -10.94
C PHE A 375 16.32 -29.73 -11.14
N GLY A 376 16.67 -30.92 -10.62
CA GLY A 376 15.78 -32.11 -10.63
C GLY A 376 15.49 -32.66 -12.02
N GLY A 377 16.38 -32.47 -13.00
CA GLY A 377 16.21 -32.91 -14.38
C GLY A 377 15.39 -31.96 -15.26
N LYS A 378 15.00 -30.80 -14.76
CA LYS A 378 14.39 -29.68 -15.51
C LYS A 378 15.37 -28.53 -15.60
N SER A 379 15.43 -27.86 -16.75
CA SER A 379 16.30 -26.68 -16.98
C SER A 379 15.68 -25.76 -18.04
N GLY A 380 16.20 -24.55 -18.14
CA GLY A 380 15.82 -23.60 -19.16
C GLY A 380 16.47 -22.21 -18.92
N GLN A 381 16.13 -21.30 -19.80
CA GLN A 381 16.56 -19.91 -19.68
C GLN A 381 15.92 -19.25 -18.44
N THR A 382 16.71 -18.41 -17.78
CA THR A 382 16.26 -17.56 -16.67
C THR A 382 16.32 -16.08 -17.06
N VAL A 383 15.70 -15.24 -16.24
CA VAL A 383 15.67 -13.79 -16.42
C VAL A 383 16.18 -13.07 -15.17
N GLN A 384 16.72 -11.88 -15.34
CA GLN A 384 17.19 -11.00 -14.25
C GLN A 384 16.02 -10.31 -13.54
N GLY A 385 15.07 -11.14 -13.07
CA GLY A 385 13.95 -10.70 -12.25
C GLY A 385 14.30 -10.74 -10.77
N THR A 386 13.61 -9.91 -9.98
CA THR A 386 13.70 -9.87 -8.52
C THR A 386 12.30 -9.95 -7.93
N ASP A 387 12.09 -10.77 -6.89
CA ASP A 387 10.92 -10.70 -6.02
C ASP A 387 11.41 -10.56 -4.57
N VAL A 388 11.05 -9.45 -3.91
CA VAL A 388 11.39 -9.23 -2.51
C VAL A 388 10.30 -9.82 -1.65
N LEU A 389 10.66 -10.85 -0.89
CA LEU A 389 9.77 -11.65 -0.07
C LEU A 389 9.88 -11.25 1.40
N PHE A 390 8.75 -10.93 2.02
CA PHE A 390 8.67 -10.49 3.41
C PHE A 390 7.84 -11.43 4.27
N PRO A 391 8.16 -11.54 5.60
CA PRO A 391 7.36 -12.34 6.52
C PRO A 391 5.92 -11.84 6.56
N GLN A 392 4.95 -12.77 6.59
CA GLN A 392 3.50 -12.56 6.61
C GLN A 392 2.89 -11.95 5.33
N ILE A 393 3.71 -11.35 4.46
CA ILE A 393 3.25 -10.70 3.22
C ILE A 393 3.50 -11.60 2.01
N GLY A 394 4.65 -12.27 1.91
CA GLY A 394 5.17 -12.84 0.68
C GLY A 394 5.81 -11.75 -0.18
N GLU A 395 5.62 -11.77 -1.47
CA GLU A 395 6.11 -10.75 -2.39
C GLU A 395 5.55 -9.37 -2.06
N ILE A 396 6.44 -8.41 -1.79
CA ILE A 396 6.12 -7.00 -1.55
C ILE A 396 6.61 -6.10 -2.68
N ILE A 397 7.72 -6.47 -3.32
CA ILE A 397 8.30 -5.83 -4.50
C ILE A 397 8.53 -6.90 -5.55
N GLY A 398 8.20 -6.59 -6.80
CA GLY A 398 8.60 -7.33 -7.98
C GLY A 398 9.37 -6.43 -8.94
N GLY A 399 10.56 -6.82 -9.38
CA GLY A 399 11.44 -6.01 -10.22
C GLY A 399 12.19 -6.81 -11.27
N SER A 400 12.91 -6.10 -12.14
CA SER A 400 13.86 -6.73 -13.06
C SER A 400 14.83 -5.73 -13.68
N VAL A 401 15.92 -6.24 -14.18
CA VAL A 401 16.65 -5.59 -15.27
C VAL A 401 15.82 -5.73 -16.54
N ARG A 402 15.72 -4.65 -17.32
CA ARG A 402 14.91 -4.59 -18.54
C ARG A 402 15.77 -5.04 -19.74
N GLU A 403 15.15 -5.70 -20.72
CA GLU A 403 15.86 -6.08 -21.93
C GLU A 403 16.16 -4.83 -22.78
N GLU A 404 17.42 -4.51 -22.94
CA GLU A 404 17.91 -3.36 -23.72
C GLU A 404 18.16 -3.67 -25.20
N SER A 405 18.18 -4.94 -25.58
CA SER A 405 18.39 -5.36 -26.97
C SER A 405 17.08 -5.32 -27.75
N TYR A 406 17.05 -4.54 -28.85
CA TYR A 406 15.92 -4.47 -29.74
C TYR A 406 15.50 -5.86 -30.28
N ASP A 407 16.48 -6.62 -30.80
CA ASP A 407 16.19 -7.92 -31.44
C ASP A 407 15.67 -8.94 -30.44
N LYS A 408 16.24 -8.99 -29.23
CA LYS A 408 15.79 -9.91 -28.16
C LYS A 408 14.37 -9.53 -27.70
N LEU A 409 14.13 -8.26 -27.44
CA LEU A 409 12.81 -7.80 -27.01
C LEU A 409 11.73 -8.03 -28.09
N MET A 410 12.07 -7.79 -29.36
CA MET A 410 11.19 -8.07 -30.49
C MET A 410 10.82 -9.56 -30.54
N ASN A 411 11.81 -10.44 -30.40
CA ASN A 411 11.57 -11.89 -30.39
C ASN A 411 10.63 -12.31 -29.24
N GLU A 412 10.82 -11.75 -28.03
CA GLU A 412 9.92 -12.03 -26.89
C GLU A 412 8.46 -11.59 -27.16
N ILE A 413 8.28 -10.43 -27.76
CA ILE A 413 6.96 -9.91 -28.15
C ILE A 413 6.29 -10.84 -29.19
N GLU A 414 7.06 -11.31 -30.19
CA GLU A 414 6.57 -12.23 -31.23
C GLU A 414 6.25 -13.62 -30.64
N GLU A 415 7.15 -14.21 -29.84
CA GLU A 415 6.95 -15.53 -29.20
C GLU A 415 5.68 -15.55 -28.35
N ARG A 416 5.37 -14.46 -27.68
CA ARG A 416 4.19 -14.33 -26.80
C ARG A 416 2.93 -13.85 -27.53
N ASN A 417 3.00 -13.66 -28.86
CA ASN A 417 1.88 -13.17 -29.69
C ASN A 417 1.32 -11.82 -29.21
N ILE A 418 2.15 -10.94 -28.65
CA ILE A 418 1.75 -9.57 -28.28
C ILE A 418 1.59 -8.75 -29.57
N PRO A 419 0.50 -7.99 -29.74
CA PRO A 419 0.28 -7.24 -30.97
C PRO A 419 1.36 -6.16 -31.21
N MET A 420 2.25 -6.40 -32.17
CA MET A 420 3.40 -5.53 -32.48
C MET A 420 3.02 -4.06 -32.68
N LYS A 421 1.86 -3.79 -33.31
CA LYS A 421 1.35 -2.43 -33.56
C LYS A 421 1.20 -1.59 -32.30
N ASP A 422 0.97 -2.23 -31.15
CA ASP A 422 0.75 -1.57 -29.88
C ASP A 422 2.06 -1.38 -29.09
N MET A 423 3.19 -1.98 -29.57
CA MET A 423 4.49 -1.97 -28.92
C MET A 423 5.58 -1.21 -29.69
N THR A 424 5.29 -0.64 -30.85
CA THR A 424 6.29 0.04 -31.69
C THR A 424 6.99 1.19 -30.97
N TRP A 425 6.25 2.00 -30.23
CA TRP A 425 6.77 3.13 -29.46
C TRP A 425 7.72 2.68 -28.32
N TYR A 426 7.46 1.52 -27.72
CA TYR A 426 8.29 0.92 -26.68
C TYR A 426 9.58 0.34 -27.29
N LEU A 427 9.49 -0.33 -28.43
CA LEU A 427 10.64 -0.83 -29.18
C LEU A 427 11.57 0.29 -29.70
N ASP A 428 11.01 1.46 -30.03
CA ASP A 428 11.80 2.61 -30.48
C ASP A 428 12.85 3.05 -29.44
N THR A 429 12.58 2.89 -28.14
CA THR A 429 13.57 3.18 -27.08
C THR A 429 14.77 2.25 -27.10
N ARG A 430 14.63 1.05 -27.66
CA ARG A 430 15.74 0.10 -27.85
C ARG A 430 16.46 0.35 -29.17
N LYS A 431 15.78 0.95 -30.13
CA LYS A 431 16.35 1.30 -31.43
C LYS A 431 17.15 2.59 -31.42
N TYR A 432 16.72 3.55 -30.61
CA TYR A 432 17.29 4.91 -30.60
C TYR A 432 17.98 5.20 -29.25
N GLY A 433 19.22 4.72 -29.11
CA GLY A 433 20.06 5.02 -27.94
C GLY A 433 19.69 4.23 -26.70
N SER A 434 19.49 2.93 -26.85
CA SER A 434 19.23 2.01 -25.74
C SER A 434 20.34 2.03 -24.69
N CYS A 435 19.98 1.82 -23.45
CA CYS A 435 20.93 1.64 -22.34
C CYS A 435 20.44 0.54 -21.37
N PRO A 436 21.36 -0.10 -20.62
CA PRO A 436 20.95 -0.92 -19.49
C PRO A 436 20.09 -0.10 -18.52
N HIS A 437 18.97 -0.66 -18.08
CA HIS A 437 18.12 -0.02 -17.07
C HIS A 437 17.34 -1.08 -16.31
N ALA A 438 16.90 -0.73 -15.12
CA ALA A 438 16.22 -1.61 -14.22
C ALA A 438 15.16 -0.84 -13.40
N GLY A 439 14.17 -1.55 -12.90
CA GLY A 439 13.15 -0.97 -12.06
C GLY A 439 12.34 -2.04 -11.33
N PHE A 440 11.48 -1.59 -10.45
CA PHE A 440 10.62 -2.47 -9.68
C PHE A 440 9.23 -1.86 -9.44
N GLY A 441 8.26 -2.69 -9.07
CA GLY A 441 6.97 -2.28 -8.59
C GLY A 441 6.76 -2.66 -7.13
N LEU A 442 6.44 -1.70 -6.27
CA LEU A 442 6.02 -1.93 -4.90
C LEU A 442 4.52 -1.66 -4.76
N GLY A 443 3.76 -2.67 -4.33
CA GLY A 443 2.37 -2.48 -3.96
C GLY A 443 2.23 -1.68 -2.67
N PHE A 444 1.74 -0.45 -2.75
CA PHE A 444 1.66 0.44 -1.60
C PHE A 444 0.80 -0.13 -0.47
N GLU A 445 -0.32 -0.75 -0.79
CA GLU A 445 -1.19 -1.40 0.21
C GLU A 445 -0.50 -2.59 0.89
N ARG A 446 0.37 -3.33 0.19
CA ARG A 446 1.18 -4.41 0.81
C ARG A 446 2.20 -3.83 1.80
N LEU A 447 2.81 -2.69 1.48
CA LEU A 447 3.66 -1.97 2.43
C LEU A 447 2.88 -1.54 3.67
N ILE A 448 1.68 -0.98 3.50
CA ILE A 448 0.84 -0.58 4.63
C ILE A 448 0.40 -1.79 5.46
N LEU A 449 0.05 -2.92 4.84
CA LEU A 449 -0.22 -4.17 5.58
C LEU A 449 0.95 -4.55 6.47
N PHE A 450 2.17 -4.54 5.91
CA PHE A 450 3.38 -4.90 6.64
C PHE A 450 3.66 -3.96 7.81
N VAL A 451 3.61 -2.65 7.57
CA VAL A 451 3.92 -1.62 8.57
C VAL A 451 2.86 -1.51 9.66
N THR A 452 1.61 -1.88 9.38
CA THR A 452 0.49 -1.78 10.35
C THR A 452 0.15 -3.09 11.05
N GLY A 453 0.61 -4.23 10.53
CA GLY A 453 0.21 -5.55 11.03
C GLY A 453 -1.23 -5.94 10.71
N MET A 454 -1.93 -5.16 9.87
CA MET A 454 -3.28 -5.50 9.43
C MET A 454 -3.28 -6.75 8.56
N GLN A 455 -4.35 -7.56 8.64
CA GLN A 455 -4.40 -8.88 8.01
C GLN A 455 -5.17 -8.91 6.69
N ASN A 456 -5.82 -7.80 6.31
CA ASN A 456 -6.62 -7.73 5.10
C ASN A 456 -6.40 -6.39 4.39
N ILE A 457 -6.03 -6.46 3.12
CA ILE A 457 -5.69 -5.29 2.28
C ILE A 457 -6.85 -4.27 2.17
N ARG A 458 -8.11 -4.73 2.34
CA ARG A 458 -9.30 -3.86 2.35
C ARG A 458 -9.33 -2.91 3.54
N ASP A 459 -8.49 -3.17 4.55
CA ASP A 459 -8.46 -2.39 5.79
C ASP A 459 -7.33 -1.34 5.81
N VAL A 460 -6.51 -1.29 4.77
CA VAL A 460 -5.39 -0.34 4.64
C VAL A 460 -5.56 0.70 3.53
N ILE A 461 -6.68 0.66 2.84
CA ILE A 461 -7.12 1.65 1.86
C ILE A 461 -8.44 2.27 2.33
N PRO A 462 -8.70 3.58 2.10
CA PRO A 462 -9.93 4.24 2.58
C PRO A 462 -11.20 3.55 2.09
N PHE A 463 -11.32 3.34 0.78
CA PHE A 463 -12.49 2.79 0.10
C PHE A 463 -12.06 1.65 -0.84
N PRO A 464 -12.05 0.40 -0.38
CA PRO A 464 -11.57 -0.73 -1.18
C PRO A 464 -12.48 -1.01 -2.39
N ARG A 465 -11.86 -1.38 -3.52
CA ARG A 465 -12.53 -1.91 -4.71
C ARG A 465 -12.19 -3.39 -4.85
N THR A 466 -13.22 -4.23 -4.83
CA THR A 466 -13.07 -5.69 -4.95
C THR A 466 -14.21 -6.27 -5.79
N PRO A 467 -14.12 -7.53 -6.24
CA PRO A 467 -15.23 -8.15 -6.92
C PRO A 467 -16.54 -7.97 -6.16
N LYS A 468 -17.59 -7.50 -6.84
CA LYS A 468 -18.94 -7.22 -6.32
C LYS A 468 -19.02 -6.13 -5.24
N SER A 469 -17.99 -5.28 -5.10
CA SER A 469 -18.01 -4.18 -4.14
C SER A 469 -17.31 -2.93 -4.69
N ALA A 470 -18.12 -1.89 -4.88
CA ALA A 470 -17.69 -0.56 -5.36
C ALA A 470 -18.48 0.59 -4.69
N GLU A 471 -19.03 0.33 -3.50
CA GLU A 471 -19.75 1.29 -2.70
C GLU A 471 -18.80 2.38 -2.16
N PHE A 472 -19.30 3.60 -2.03
CA PHE A 472 -18.64 4.84 -1.60
C PHE A 472 -17.85 5.53 -2.72
#